data_a0df48755a633b9b592036954d085d20
#
_entry.id   a0df48755a633b9b592036954d085d20
#
_cell.length_a   1.000
_cell.length_b   1.000
_cell.length_c   1.000
_cell.angle_alpha   90.00
_cell.angle_beta   90.00
_cell.angle_gamma   90.00
#
_symmetry.space_group_name_H-M   'P 1'
#
loop_
_entity.id
_entity.type
_entity.pdbx_description
1 polymer ?
#
loop_
_entity_poly.entity_id
_entity_poly.type
_entity_poly.pdbx_seq_one_letter_code
_entity_poly.pdbx_strand_id
1 'polypeptide(L)'
;DDPYTGGPNRHAGVDALIALMSADGLDFYRSLSGAPASGPTGMIAPDDVVLIKVNAQWKHRGATNTDVVRGLIQAILEHPDGFKGEVVVVENGQGRGSLRCDNAAAYGGDTSVHANANNPSHSFDYLVRNVFADRRVSSRLLDRYGSTFIRSDDHRTNGYRRRGIVSFPCFTTKGGRRVELRRGIWNGST
;
A
#
# COMPACT_ATOMS: atom_id res chain seq x y z
N ASP A 1 9.43 -22.61 0.47
CA ASP A 1 10.54 -21.88 1.09
C ASP A 1 10.01 -20.60 1.74
N ASP A 2 10.51 -20.30 2.93
CA ASP A 2 10.15 -19.08 3.64
C ASP A 2 10.79 -17.86 2.92
N PRO A 3 10.04 -16.87 2.45
CA PRO A 3 10.59 -15.72 1.77
C PRO A 3 11.29 -14.74 2.72
N TYR A 4 11.13 -14.89 4.04
CA TYR A 4 11.68 -13.98 5.04
C TYR A 4 13.07 -14.40 5.49
N THR A 5 14.09 -13.89 4.79
CA THR A 5 15.50 -14.13 5.09
C THR A 5 16.15 -12.84 5.59
N GLY A 6 16.81 -12.88 6.73
CA GLY A 6 17.49 -11.70 7.30
C GLY A 6 16.69 -10.86 8.30
N GLY A 7 15.53 -11.38 8.75
CA GLY A 7 14.71 -10.75 9.79
C GLY A 7 13.21 -11.03 9.61
N PRO A 8 12.40 -10.81 10.64
CA PRO A 8 11.03 -11.32 10.71
C PRO A 8 10.07 -10.78 9.65
N ASN A 9 10.42 -9.73 8.93
CA ASN A 9 9.57 -9.15 7.88
C ASN A 9 10.35 -8.81 6.61
N ARG A 10 11.64 -9.10 6.56
CA ARG A 10 12.47 -8.83 5.38
C ARG A 10 12.24 -9.92 4.32
N HIS A 11 11.98 -9.49 3.10
CA HIS A 11 11.71 -10.37 1.98
C HIS A 11 12.90 -10.36 1.02
N ALA A 12 13.55 -11.52 0.84
CA ALA A 12 14.76 -11.64 0.03
C ALA A 12 14.62 -11.07 -1.39
N GLY A 13 13.47 -11.28 -2.04
CA GLY A 13 13.22 -10.73 -3.38
C GLY A 13 13.10 -9.21 -3.39
N VAL A 14 12.55 -8.59 -2.33
CA VAL A 14 12.48 -7.12 -2.20
C VAL A 14 13.89 -6.56 -1.96
N ASP A 15 14.66 -7.18 -1.08
CA ASP A 15 16.04 -6.76 -0.79
C ASP A 15 16.91 -6.84 -2.05
N ALA A 16 16.80 -7.93 -2.80
CA ALA A 16 17.50 -8.11 -4.07
C ALA A 16 17.09 -7.07 -5.12
N LEU A 17 15.80 -6.74 -5.21
CA LEU A 17 15.30 -5.71 -6.12
C LEU A 17 15.84 -4.32 -5.75
N ILE A 18 15.81 -3.95 -4.47
CA ILE A 18 16.35 -2.68 -3.98
C ILE A 18 17.85 -2.57 -4.27
N ALA A 19 18.61 -3.66 -4.03
CA ALA A 19 20.03 -3.70 -4.35
C ALA A 19 20.30 -3.54 -5.86
N LEU A 20 19.51 -4.21 -6.70
CA LEU A 20 19.61 -4.11 -8.16
C LEU A 20 19.30 -2.70 -8.67
N MET A 21 18.24 -2.08 -8.14
CA MET A 21 17.88 -0.69 -8.46
C MET A 21 19.02 0.27 -8.11
N SER A 22 19.62 0.12 -6.93
CA SER A 22 20.74 0.95 -6.51
C SER A 22 21.98 0.74 -7.39
N ALA A 23 22.26 -0.49 -7.80
CA ALA A 23 23.36 -0.79 -8.73
C ALA A 23 23.16 -0.11 -10.12
N ASP A 24 21.90 0.14 -10.49
CA ASP A 24 21.53 0.88 -11.72
C ASP A 24 21.38 2.41 -11.48
N GLY A 25 21.78 2.91 -10.31
CA GLY A 25 21.74 4.33 -9.95
C GLY A 25 20.37 4.84 -9.47
N LEU A 26 19.43 3.95 -9.15
CA LEU A 26 18.12 4.27 -8.62
C LEU A 26 18.06 3.99 -7.12
N ASP A 27 18.52 4.93 -6.31
CA ASP A 27 18.51 4.77 -4.86
C ASP A 27 17.10 4.69 -4.30
N PHE A 28 16.85 3.71 -3.44
CA PHE A 28 15.57 3.51 -2.80
C PHE A 28 15.33 4.56 -1.70
N TYR A 29 16.37 4.87 -0.92
CA TYR A 29 16.29 5.84 0.17
C TYR A 29 16.87 7.19 -0.22
N ARG A 30 16.13 8.25 0.03
CA ARG A 30 16.64 9.62 -0.04
C ARG A 30 17.37 9.93 1.27
N SER A 31 18.66 9.72 1.27
CA SER A 31 19.52 9.87 2.44
C SER A 31 20.95 10.21 2.04
N LEU A 32 21.64 10.96 2.90
CA LEU A 32 23.07 11.26 2.78
C LEU A 32 23.92 10.42 3.74
N SER A 33 23.33 9.40 4.36
CA SER A 33 24.03 8.56 5.37
C SER A 33 25.13 7.69 4.79
N GLY A 34 25.20 7.49 3.47
CA GLY A 34 26.11 6.52 2.84
C GLY A 34 25.70 5.06 3.04
N ALA A 35 24.52 4.80 3.58
CA ALA A 35 23.98 3.45 3.71
C ALA A 35 23.67 2.83 2.33
N PRO A 36 23.63 1.49 2.21
CA PRO A 36 23.26 0.84 0.96
C PRO A 36 21.91 1.34 0.41
N ALA A 37 21.81 1.45 -0.91
CA ALA A 37 20.63 1.93 -1.63
C ALA A 37 20.17 3.35 -1.22
N SER A 38 21.13 4.20 -0.80
CA SER A 38 20.87 5.56 -0.35
C SER A 38 21.58 6.58 -1.21
N GLY A 39 20.88 7.65 -1.54
CA GLY A 39 21.44 8.79 -2.29
C GLY A 39 20.59 10.05 -2.16
N PRO A 40 21.12 11.22 -2.55
CA PRO A 40 20.45 12.51 -2.40
C PRO A 40 19.15 12.62 -3.21
N THR A 41 19.03 11.84 -4.28
CA THR A 41 17.86 11.78 -5.17
C THR A 41 17.02 10.54 -4.99
N GLY A 42 17.24 9.77 -3.92
CA GLY A 42 16.52 8.55 -3.62
C GLY A 42 15.00 8.75 -3.58
N MET A 43 14.26 7.67 -3.81
CA MET A 43 12.81 7.73 -4.04
C MET A 43 12.04 8.08 -2.77
N ILE A 44 12.45 7.57 -1.62
CA ILE A 44 11.70 7.69 -0.35
C ILE A 44 12.49 8.53 0.64
N ALA A 45 11.90 9.64 1.06
CA ALA A 45 12.42 10.46 2.16
C ALA A 45 11.91 9.95 3.53
N PRO A 46 12.61 10.26 4.62
CA PRO A 46 12.26 9.73 5.94
C PRO A 46 10.91 10.22 6.48
N ASP A 47 10.34 11.28 5.91
CA ASP A 47 9.07 11.87 6.33
C ASP A 47 7.96 11.77 5.28
N ASP A 48 8.17 11.01 4.21
CA ASP A 48 7.19 10.83 3.14
C ASP A 48 5.92 10.07 3.60
N VAL A 49 4.81 10.36 2.92
CA VAL A 49 3.64 9.49 2.91
C VAL A 49 3.74 8.57 1.69
N VAL A 50 4.07 7.32 1.94
CA VAL A 50 4.25 6.31 0.89
C VAL A 50 2.94 5.56 0.66
N LEU A 51 2.42 5.62 -0.56
CA LEU A 51 1.21 4.89 -0.96
C LEU A 51 1.61 3.61 -1.71
N ILE A 52 1.26 2.46 -1.17
CA ILE A 52 1.45 1.16 -1.83
C ILE A 52 0.11 0.75 -2.43
N LYS A 53 -0.03 0.93 -3.76
CA LYS A 53 -1.22 0.47 -4.49
C LYS A 53 -1.13 -1.04 -4.71
N VAL A 54 -2.12 -1.74 -4.22
CA VAL A 54 -2.25 -3.19 -4.37
C VAL A 54 -3.50 -3.56 -5.18
N ASN A 55 -3.56 -4.78 -5.67
CA ASN A 55 -4.79 -5.40 -6.14
C ASN A 55 -5.25 -6.41 -5.08
N ALA A 56 -6.39 -6.15 -4.45
CA ALA A 56 -6.98 -6.99 -3.41
C ALA A 56 -8.43 -7.44 -3.76
N GLN A 57 -8.85 -7.26 -5.01
CA GLN A 57 -10.19 -7.64 -5.46
C GLN A 57 -10.42 -9.14 -5.54
N TRP A 58 -9.35 -9.90 -5.65
CA TRP A 58 -9.35 -11.32 -5.92
C TRP A 58 -8.64 -12.09 -4.82
N LYS A 59 -8.97 -13.38 -4.74
CA LYS A 59 -8.30 -14.35 -3.88
C LYS A 59 -7.06 -14.93 -4.57
N HIS A 60 -6.19 -15.56 -3.77
CA HIS A 60 -5.03 -16.29 -4.25
C HIS A 60 -4.16 -15.45 -5.22
N ARG A 61 -3.71 -16.06 -6.29
CA ARG A 61 -2.82 -15.42 -7.29
C ARG A 61 -3.49 -14.28 -8.08
N GLY A 62 -4.78 -14.07 -7.94
CA GLY A 62 -5.46 -12.90 -8.49
C GLY A 62 -5.18 -11.60 -7.72
N ALA A 63 -4.67 -11.68 -6.50
CA ALA A 63 -4.26 -10.54 -5.69
C ALA A 63 -2.74 -10.28 -5.80
N THR A 64 -2.32 -9.07 -5.48
CA THR A 64 -0.91 -8.74 -5.26
C THR A 64 -0.35 -9.64 -4.14
N ASN A 65 0.89 -10.10 -4.28
CA ASN A 65 1.52 -10.94 -3.28
C ASN A 65 1.75 -10.15 -1.97
N THR A 66 1.16 -10.63 -0.87
CA THR A 66 1.21 -9.93 0.41
C THR A 66 2.55 -10.09 1.12
N ASP A 67 3.31 -11.14 0.86
CA ASP A 67 4.66 -11.30 1.43
C ASP A 67 5.62 -10.26 0.83
N VAL A 68 5.52 -9.99 -0.46
CA VAL A 68 6.28 -8.91 -1.13
C VAL A 68 5.92 -7.55 -0.54
N VAL A 69 4.62 -7.28 -0.34
CA VAL A 69 4.17 -6.01 0.27
C VAL A 69 4.66 -5.90 1.71
N ARG A 70 4.65 -6.98 2.48
CA ARG A 70 5.22 -7.04 3.83
C ARG A 70 6.70 -6.66 3.84
N GLY A 71 7.49 -7.26 2.95
CA GLY A 71 8.91 -6.93 2.80
C GLY A 71 9.14 -5.47 2.40
N LEU A 72 8.32 -4.95 1.48
CA LEU A 72 8.42 -3.55 1.06
C LEU A 72 8.09 -2.57 2.19
N ILE A 73 7.03 -2.84 2.97
CA ILE A 73 6.71 -2.02 4.16
C ILE A 73 7.89 -2.05 5.14
N GLN A 74 8.45 -3.23 5.42
CA GLN A 74 9.61 -3.36 6.32
C GLN A 74 10.80 -2.55 5.82
N ALA A 75 11.15 -2.65 4.53
CA ALA A 75 12.23 -1.87 3.94
C ALA A 75 12.00 -0.35 4.11
N ILE A 76 10.77 0.14 3.90
CA ILE A 76 10.45 1.56 4.11
C ILE A 76 10.63 1.98 5.57
N LEU A 77 10.15 1.16 6.51
CA LEU A 77 10.26 1.44 7.95
C LEU A 77 11.72 1.43 8.44
N GLU A 78 12.61 0.69 7.76
CA GLU A 78 14.05 0.62 8.02
C GLU A 78 14.86 1.71 7.31
N HIS A 79 14.23 2.81 6.92
CA HIS A 79 14.92 3.96 6.32
C HIS A 79 16.16 4.35 7.14
N PRO A 80 17.36 4.52 6.55
CA PRO A 80 18.60 4.72 7.29
C PRO A 80 18.61 5.96 8.20
N ASP A 81 17.84 7.00 7.86
CA ASP A 81 17.67 8.19 8.70
C ASP A 81 16.52 8.06 9.73
N GLY A 82 15.95 6.86 9.87
CA GLY A 82 14.75 6.61 10.68
C GLY A 82 13.47 7.12 10.00
N PHE A 83 12.55 6.21 9.67
CA PHE A 83 11.30 6.57 9.03
C PHE A 83 10.33 7.24 10.02
N LYS A 84 9.94 8.47 9.72
CA LYS A 84 8.98 9.30 10.48
C LYS A 84 7.71 9.59 9.70
N GLY A 85 7.65 9.12 8.45
CA GLY A 85 6.53 9.26 7.55
C GLY A 85 5.39 8.28 7.83
N GLU A 86 4.59 7.99 6.82
CA GLU A 86 3.50 7.03 6.90
C GLU A 86 3.50 6.12 5.67
N VAL A 87 3.17 4.84 5.88
CA VAL A 87 2.89 3.90 4.79
C VAL A 87 1.40 3.62 4.75
N VAL A 88 0.78 3.79 3.58
CA VAL A 88 -0.65 3.53 3.39
C VAL A 88 -0.82 2.50 2.28
N VAL A 89 -1.32 1.32 2.62
CA VAL A 89 -1.72 0.33 1.62
C VAL A 89 -3.07 0.74 1.05
N VAL A 90 -3.12 0.99 -0.25
CA VAL A 90 -4.33 1.50 -0.90
C VAL A 90 -4.84 0.55 -1.98
N GLU A 91 -6.14 0.45 -2.09
CA GLU A 91 -6.85 -0.29 -3.13
C GLU A 91 -8.07 0.51 -3.58
N ASN A 92 -8.41 0.37 -4.86
CA ASN A 92 -9.62 0.95 -5.41
C ASN A 92 -10.85 0.06 -5.19
N GLY A 93 -10.75 -1.16 -4.82
CA GLY A 93 -11.86 -2.08 -4.52
C GLY A 93 -12.90 -2.28 -5.63
N GLN A 94 -13.21 -1.28 -6.43
CA GLN A 94 -14.22 -1.26 -7.51
C GLN A 94 -15.59 -1.83 -7.07
N GLY A 95 -16.01 -1.55 -5.85
CA GLY A 95 -17.20 -2.09 -5.23
C GLY A 95 -17.15 -3.60 -4.94
N ARG A 96 -16.04 -4.26 -5.17
CA ARG A 96 -15.88 -5.72 -5.04
C ARG A 96 -14.85 -6.13 -4.02
N GLY A 97 -13.72 -5.43 -3.99
CA GLY A 97 -12.58 -5.80 -3.18
C GLY A 97 -12.68 -5.36 -1.74
N SER A 98 -11.95 -6.08 -0.93
CA SER A 98 -11.57 -5.64 0.40
C SER A 98 -10.08 -5.92 0.60
N LEU A 99 -9.45 -5.22 1.50
CA LEU A 99 -8.05 -5.48 1.86
C LEU A 99 -7.86 -6.79 2.63
N ARG A 100 -8.95 -7.57 2.82
CA ARG A 100 -8.94 -8.90 3.43
C ARG A 100 -8.68 -10.03 2.43
N CYS A 101 -8.67 -9.77 1.12
CA CYS A 101 -8.55 -10.81 0.08
C CYS A 101 -9.65 -11.88 0.18
N ASP A 102 -10.89 -11.46 0.43
CA ASP A 102 -12.01 -12.36 0.74
C ASP A 102 -13.17 -12.33 -0.27
N ASN A 103 -13.15 -11.44 -1.24
CA ASN A 103 -14.27 -11.22 -2.17
C ASN A 103 -15.64 -11.01 -1.49
N ALA A 104 -15.69 -10.59 -0.24
CA ALA A 104 -16.92 -10.48 0.53
C ALA A 104 -17.98 -9.58 -0.11
N ALA A 105 -17.53 -8.55 -0.85
CA ALA A 105 -18.41 -7.61 -1.56
C ALA A 105 -18.75 -8.07 -3.00
N ALA A 106 -18.23 -9.20 -3.46
CA ALA A 106 -18.43 -9.72 -4.79
C ALA A 106 -18.92 -11.17 -4.73
N TYR A 107 -19.59 -11.62 -5.77
CA TYR A 107 -19.84 -13.05 -6.07
C TYR A 107 -20.38 -13.91 -4.92
N GLY A 108 -21.39 -13.45 -4.20
CA GLY A 108 -22.10 -14.28 -3.23
C GLY A 108 -21.55 -14.29 -1.81
N GLY A 109 -20.68 -13.37 -1.47
CA GLY A 109 -20.32 -13.11 -0.06
C GLY A 109 -19.36 -14.12 0.56
N ASP A 110 -18.49 -14.75 -0.23
CA ASP A 110 -17.45 -15.63 0.30
C ASP A 110 -16.46 -14.83 1.16
N THR A 111 -16.56 -14.99 2.47
CA THR A 111 -15.77 -14.27 3.48
C THR A 111 -14.48 -15.00 3.86
N SER A 112 -14.16 -16.16 3.24
CA SER A 112 -12.91 -16.85 3.48
C SER A 112 -11.71 -16.05 2.97
N VAL A 113 -10.72 -15.84 3.81
CA VAL A 113 -9.49 -15.12 3.45
C VAL A 113 -8.56 -16.07 2.70
N HIS A 114 -8.11 -15.64 1.53
CA HIS A 114 -7.14 -16.38 0.72
C HIS A 114 -6.18 -15.40 0.05
N ALA A 115 -5.27 -14.85 0.83
CA ALA A 115 -4.23 -13.98 0.32
C ALA A 115 -3.28 -14.72 -0.62
N ASN A 116 -2.70 -14.00 -1.58
CA ASN A 116 -1.55 -14.47 -2.35
C ASN A 116 -0.30 -14.33 -1.49
N ALA A 117 -0.05 -15.31 -0.63
CA ALA A 117 1.04 -15.33 0.32
C ALA A 117 1.44 -16.78 0.63
N ASN A 118 2.59 -16.93 1.27
CA ASN A 118 3.02 -18.22 1.86
C ASN A 118 2.01 -18.69 2.91
N ASN A 119 1.51 -17.77 3.74
CA ASN A 119 0.37 -18.03 4.61
C ASN A 119 -0.89 -17.36 4.04
N PRO A 120 -1.88 -18.12 3.54
CA PRO A 120 -3.09 -17.55 2.91
C PRO A 120 -3.95 -16.67 3.82
N SER A 121 -3.78 -16.73 5.13
CA SER A 121 -4.49 -15.86 6.07
C SER A 121 -3.88 -14.45 6.17
N HIS A 122 -2.67 -14.24 5.67
CA HIS A 122 -1.95 -12.96 5.77
C HIS A 122 -2.40 -11.97 4.67
N SER A 123 -3.62 -11.49 4.77
CA SER A 123 -4.16 -10.43 3.92
C SER A 123 -3.50 -9.08 4.21
N PHE A 124 -3.74 -8.05 3.37
CA PHE A 124 -3.25 -6.69 3.63
C PHE A 124 -3.82 -6.12 4.93
N ASP A 125 -5.08 -6.41 5.24
CA ASP A 125 -5.68 -6.01 6.52
C ASP A 125 -4.97 -6.68 7.70
N TYR A 126 -4.59 -7.96 7.57
CA TYR A 126 -3.78 -8.66 8.56
C TYR A 126 -2.41 -8.01 8.74
N LEU A 127 -1.71 -7.64 7.66
CA LEU A 127 -0.42 -6.97 7.75
C LEU A 127 -0.53 -5.67 8.55
N VAL A 128 -1.53 -4.85 8.24
CA VAL A 128 -1.72 -3.54 8.89
C VAL A 128 -2.09 -3.68 10.36
N ARG A 129 -2.94 -4.65 10.72
CA ARG A 129 -3.48 -4.77 12.07
C ARG A 129 -2.63 -5.61 13.02
N ASN A 130 -1.89 -6.58 12.50
CA ASN A 130 -1.18 -7.55 13.33
C ASN A 130 0.34 -7.47 13.17
N VAL A 131 0.85 -7.29 11.93
CA VAL A 131 2.30 -7.26 11.68
C VAL A 131 2.86 -5.86 11.91
N PHE A 132 2.15 -4.85 11.41
CA PHE A 132 2.54 -3.45 11.49
C PHE A 132 1.48 -2.61 12.22
N ALA A 133 1.08 -3.04 13.41
CA ALA A 133 0.04 -2.37 14.21
C ALA A 133 0.43 -0.95 14.69
N ASP A 134 1.43 -0.38 14.10
CA ASP A 134 1.99 0.94 14.33
C ASP A 134 1.10 2.04 13.69
N ARG A 135 1.20 3.26 14.21
CA ARG A 135 0.52 4.43 13.63
C ARG A 135 1.03 4.82 12.25
N ARG A 136 2.26 4.43 11.90
CA ARG A 136 2.91 4.74 10.62
C ARG A 136 2.42 3.87 9.47
N VAL A 137 1.75 2.75 9.76
CA VAL A 137 1.20 1.85 8.73
C VAL A 137 -0.31 1.81 8.84
N SER A 138 -0.98 2.03 7.73
CA SER A 138 -2.44 2.01 7.65
C SER A 138 -2.90 1.50 6.29
N SER A 139 -4.21 1.34 6.13
CA SER A 139 -4.81 0.94 4.86
C SER A 139 -6.01 1.80 4.49
N ARG A 140 -6.28 1.93 3.18
CA ARG A 140 -7.42 2.70 2.67
C ARG A 140 -8.01 2.06 1.42
N LEU A 141 -9.32 1.86 1.42
CA LEU A 141 -10.09 1.65 0.19
C LEU A 141 -10.48 3.00 -0.39
N LEU A 142 -10.05 3.27 -1.62
CA LEU A 142 -10.20 4.58 -2.27
C LEU A 142 -11.61 4.83 -2.79
N ASP A 143 -12.38 3.78 -3.03
CA ASP A 143 -13.78 3.82 -3.44
C ASP A 143 -14.76 3.85 -2.24
N ARG A 144 -14.24 4.17 -1.05
CA ARG A 144 -15.05 4.30 0.15
C ARG A 144 -14.86 5.64 0.83
N TYR A 145 -15.94 6.22 1.30
CA TYR A 145 -15.95 7.34 2.23
C TYR A 145 -16.52 6.87 3.57
N GLY A 146 -15.68 6.91 4.61
CA GLY A 146 -16.04 6.25 5.86
C GLY A 146 -16.18 4.74 5.68
N SER A 147 -17.34 4.19 5.96
CA SER A 147 -17.73 2.79 5.73
C SER A 147 -18.59 2.58 4.50
N THR A 148 -18.97 3.65 3.80
CA THR A 148 -19.89 3.62 2.66
C THR A 148 -19.11 3.59 1.34
N PHE A 149 -19.53 2.74 0.40
CA PHE A 149 -18.98 2.76 -0.95
C PHE A 149 -19.34 4.05 -1.68
N ILE A 150 -18.37 4.61 -2.40
CA ILE A 150 -18.60 5.74 -3.28
C ILE A 150 -19.20 5.20 -4.58
N ARG A 151 -20.37 5.71 -4.95
CA ARG A 151 -21.02 5.40 -6.22
C ARG A 151 -20.60 6.37 -7.30
N SER A 152 -20.91 6.07 -8.55
CA SER A 152 -20.54 6.90 -9.70
C SER A 152 -21.06 8.33 -9.62
N ASP A 153 -22.21 8.55 -8.97
CA ASP A 153 -22.82 9.85 -8.74
C ASP A 153 -22.28 10.60 -7.51
N ASP A 154 -21.60 9.88 -6.59
CA ASP A 154 -21.02 10.42 -5.36
C ASP A 154 -19.66 11.09 -5.55
N HIS A 155 -18.99 10.82 -6.66
CA HIS A 155 -17.59 11.21 -6.88
C HIS A 155 -17.31 12.72 -6.75
N ARG A 156 -18.32 13.55 -6.72
CA ARG A 156 -18.19 15.01 -6.59
C ARG A 156 -18.14 15.48 -5.15
N THR A 157 -18.58 14.67 -4.20
CA THR A 157 -18.76 15.07 -2.80
C THR A 157 -18.08 14.16 -1.81
N ASN A 158 -18.17 12.84 -1.98
CA ASN A 158 -17.75 11.85 -1.00
C ASN A 158 -16.29 11.40 -1.21
N GLY A 159 -15.38 11.90 -0.40
CA GLY A 159 -13.97 11.49 -0.44
C GLY A 159 -13.21 11.99 -1.66
N TYR A 160 -13.78 12.96 -2.39
CA TYR A 160 -13.18 13.57 -3.57
C TYR A 160 -13.06 15.09 -3.42
N ARG A 161 -12.02 15.62 -4.03
CA ARG A 161 -11.87 17.07 -4.19
C ARG A 161 -12.02 17.44 -5.65
N ARG A 162 -12.96 18.32 -5.93
CA ARG A 162 -13.20 18.83 -7.29
C ARG A 162 -12.24 19.97 -7.61
N ARG A 163 -11.60 19.87 -8.78
CA ARG A 163 -10.86 20.95 -9.41
C ARG A 163 -11.33 21.10 -10.85
N GLY A 164 -12.11 22.15 -11.11
CA GLY A 164 -12.78 22.29 -12.41
C GLY A 164 -13.80 21.18 -12.63
N ILE A 165 -13.68 20.48 -13.74
CA ILE A 165 -14.52 19.32 -14.10
C ILE A 165 -13.97 17.97 -13.60
N VAL A 166 -12.76 17.95 -13.05
CA VAL A 166 -12.10 16.72 -12.63
C VAL A 166 -12.20 16.57 -11.12
N SER A 167 -12.56 15.37 -10.67
CA SER A 167 -12.58 14.98 -9.26
C SER A 167 -11.39 14.09 -8.94
N PHE A 168 -10.82 14.27 -7.75
CA PHE A 168 -9.66 13.51 -7.29
C PHE A 168 -10.00 12.83 -5.97
N PRO A 169 -9.69 11.54 -5.81
CA PRO A 169 -9.76 10.91 -4.50
C PRO A 169 -8.89 11.64 -3.51
N CYS A 170 -9.41 11.86 -2.34
CA CYS A 170 -8.67 12.49 -1.25
C CYS A 170 -9.06 11.90 0.09
N PHE A 171 -8.10 11.80 0.98
CA PHE A 171 -8.33 11.29 2.33
C PHE A 171 -7.32 11.88 3.31
N THR A 172 -7.61 11.74 4.59
CA THR A 172 -6.66 12.04 5.65
C THR A 172 -6.07 10.73 6.16
N THR A 173 -4.75 10.68 6.27
CA THR A 173 -4.03 9.50 6.80
C THR A 173 -4.32 9.31 8.28
N LYS A 174 -3.90 8.17 8.84
CA LYS A 174 -4.02 7.89 10.27
C LYS A 174 -3.23 8.89 11.12
N GLY A 175 -2.12 9.40 10.62
CA GLY A 175 -1.30 10.44 11.25
C GLY A 175 -1.79 11.87 11.03
N GLY A 176 -2.91 12.07 10.33
CA GLY A 176 -3.53 13.39 10.11
C GLY A 176 -3.07 14.12 8.84
N ARG A 177 -2.23 13.52 8.01
CA ARG A 177 -1.76 14.15 6.77
C ARG A 177 -2.82 14.06 5.68
N ARG A 178 -3.01 15.14 4.93
CA ARG A 178 -3.94 15.20 3.80
C ARG A 178 -3.29 14.66 2.54
N VAL A 179 -3.92 13.68 1.92
CA VAL A 179 -3.51 13.07 0.64
C VAL A 179 -4.53 13.42 -0.43
N GLU A 180 -4.06 13.84 -1.61
CA GLU A 180 -4.85 14.03 -2.82
C GLU A 180 -4.21 13.25 -3.96
N LEU A 181 -4.94 12.35 -4.60
CA LEU A 181 -4.47 11.57 -5.73
C LEU A 181 -4.85 12.27 -7.03
N ARG A 182 -3.88 12.94 -7.65
CA ARG A 182 -4.12 13.80 -8.82
C ARG A 182 -3.86 13.11 -10.15
N ARG A 183 -3.05 12.04 -10.19
CA ARG A 183 -2.67 11.29 -11.42
C ARG A 183 -2.27 9.87 -11.09
N GLY A 184 -2.50 8.97 -12.07
CA GLY A 184 -1.82 7.68 -12.23
C GLY A 184 -2.25 6.53 -11.34
N ILE A 185 -2.72 6.76 -10.11
CA ILE A 185 -3.12 5.69 -9.20
C ILE A 185 -4.62 5.37 -9.33
N TRP A 186 -5.39 6.34 -9.74
CA TRP A 186 -6.82 6.20 -9.93
C TRP A 186 -7.13 5.92 -11.40
N ASN A 187 -7.30 4.67 -11.73
CA ASN A 187 -8.03 4.26 -12.93
C ASN A 187 -9.44 3.88 -12.47
N GLY A 188 -10.20 4.86 -12.05
CA GLY A 188 -11.60 4.65 -11.83
C GLY A 188 -12.17 4.10 -13.12
N SER A 189 -12.70 2.88 -13.10
CA SER A 189 -13.60 2.46 -14.15
C SER A 189 -14.76 3.45 -14.14
N THR A 190 -14.79 4.28 -15.14
CA THR A 190 -15.96 5.07 -15.51
C THR A 190 -17.14 4.17 -15.78
#